data_7df3ff254ee1946c976826775c4b9396
#
_entry.id   7df3ff254ee1946c976826775c4b9396
#
_cell.length_a   1.000
_cell.length_b   1.000
_cell.length_c   1.000
_cell.angle_alpha   90.00
_cell.angle_beta   90.00
_cell.angle_gamma   90.00
#
_symmetry.space_group_name_H-M   'P 1'
#
loop_
_entity.id
_entity.type
_entity.pdbx_description
1 polymer ?
#
loop_
_entity_poly.entity_id
_entity_poly.type
_entity_poly.pdbx_seq_one_letter_code
_entity_poly.pdbx_strand_id
1 'polypeptide(L)'
;MDGSCYGFQPVSDLDFEYLRSGGGDPLAVDEHEAPEDGNGVLVTEWTPIPGRRVWARLYADGPRYRLWVEGYGSFGVDPQAPSVELPTGADSVVRREERLWGVPAMLCFLARGDLPLHAASVDLGGQAVLLAAPGYFGKTTLAAGFDAAGYRVLAEDVSCIRFSPEPCVVPGPAMLRVRQDVADRLVLPRARVVASSDNRVHFSLDPGRRGDSRPVPLRAVVLLRGADDGIALDRVPAAEALRDLWPLSFRLPTVEDRARCFDGIARLAASVRLWNLLRPLRLPDLGRVVERIAADA
;
A
#
# COMPACT_ATOMS: atom_id res chain seq x y z
N MET A 1 18.43 -6.10 13.14
CA MET A 1 18.19 -5.19 12.00
C MET A 1 17.29 -4.06 12.49
N ASP A 2 17.75 -2.79 12.39
CA ASP A 2 16.98 -1.67 12.95
C ASP A 2 16.14 -1.00 11.86
N GLY A 3 14.95 -1.50 11.65
CA GLY A 3 14.03 -0.91 10.69
C GLY A 3 12.63 -1.48 10.77
N SER A 4 11.66 -0.72 10.29
CA SER A 4 10.26 -1.12 10.33
C SER A 4 9.50 -0.72 9.06
N CYS A 5 8.35 -1.35 8.88
CA CYS A 5 7.43 -1.13 7.79
C CYS A 5 6.00 -1.23 8.33
N TYR A 6 5.16 -0.26 8.01
CA TYR A 6 3.78 -0.18 8.52
C TYR A 6 3.67 -0.23 10.07
N GLY A 7 4.72 0.25 10.75
CA GLY A 7 4.80 0.20 12.20
C GLY A 7 5.10 -1.19 12.78
N PHE A 8 5.51 -2.14 11.94
CA PHE A 8 6.01 -3.43 12.36
C PHE A 8 7.51 -3.52 12.15
N GLN A 9 8.21 -4.04 13.15
CA GLN A 9 9.63 -4.38 13.08
C GLN A 9 9.75 -5.89 12.88
N PRO A 10 10.28 -6.37 11.74
CA PRO A 10 10.51 -7.79 11.53
C PRO A 10 11.47 -8.38 12.57
N VAL A 11 11.08 -9.50 13.16
CA VAL A 11 11.92 -10.36 13.99
C VAL A 11 12.17 -11.62 13.18
N SER A 12 13.34 -11.72 12.55
CA SER A 12 13.65 -12.73 11.56
C SER A 12 15.15 -12.80 11.30
N ASP A 13 15.65 -13.96 10.84
CA ASP A 13 16.99 -14.14 10.29
C ASP A 13 17.08 -13.77 8.80
N LEU A 14 15.96 -13.35 8.18
CA LEU A 14 15.89 -13.01 6.77
C LEU A 14 16.35 -11.57 6.52
N ASP A 15 16.89 -11.33 5.32
CA ASP A 15 17.24 -9.97 4.87
C ASP A 15 16.01 -9.22 4.36
N PHE A 16 16.00 -7.88 4.52
CA PHE A 16 14.99 -6.96 4.07
C PHE A 16 15.60 -5.78 3.32
N GLU A 17 15.01 -5.41 2.17
CA GLU A 17 15.48 -4.32 1.31
C GLU A 17 14.77 -2.99 1.60
N TYR A 18 13.48 -3.04 2.00
CA TYR A 18 12.60 -1.87 1.96
C TYR A 18 12.24 -1.28 3.34
N LEU A 19 12.90 -1.70 4.41
CA LEU A 19 12.63 -1.16 5.74
C LEU A 19 13.04 0.31 5.84
N ARG A 20 12.33 1.03 6.69
CA ARG A 20 12.64 2.41 7.08
C ARG A 20 13.31 2.42 8.45
N SER A 21 14.14 3.41 8.72
CA SER A 21 14.76 3.56 10.04
C SER A 21 13.71 3.75 11.14
N GLY A 22 13.96 3.19 12.31
CA GLY A 22 13.08 3.28 13.48
C GLY A 22 12.45 1.95 13.86
N GLY A 23 11.91 1.90 15.06
CA GLY A 23 11.26 0.71 15.62
C GLY A 23 9.79 0.60 15.25
N GLY A 24 9.19 -0.52 15.66
CA GLY A 24 7.77 -0.83 15.50
C GLY A 24 7.37 -1.97 16.43
N ASP A 25 6.11 -2.36 16.35
CA ASP A 25 5.64 -3.57 17.04
C ASP A 25 6.33 -4.81 16.44
N PRO A 26 6.72 -5.80 17.24
CA PRO A 26 7.37 -6.99 16.70
C PRO A 26 6.44 -7.75 15.74
N LEU A 27 6.99 -8.17 14.60
CA LEU A 27 6.36 -9.07 13.63
C LEU A 27 7.30 -10.24 13.42
N ALA A 28 6.96 -11.42 13.93
CA ALA A 28 7.75 -12.62 13.64
C ALA A 28 7.60 -12.99 12.16
N VAL A 29 8.72 -13.22 11.47
CA VAL A 29 8.71 -13.59 10.04
C VAL A 29 9.67 -14.75 9.83
N ASP A 30 9.12 -15.90 9.45
CA ASP A 30 9.86 -17.13 9.25
C ASP A 30 9.50 -17.75 7.90
N GLU A 31 10.40 -18.55 7.32
CA GLU A 31 10.10 -19.38 6.17
C GLU A 31 9.59 -20.75 6.63
N HIS A 32 8.53 -21.24 6.00
CA HIS A 32 7.93 -22.52 6.32
C HIS A 32 7.50 -23.29 5.07
N GLU A 33 7.71 -24.60 5.07
CA GLU A 33 7.11 -25.49 4.05
C GLU A 33 5.61 -25.63 4.35
N ALA A 34 4.82 -24.75 3.75
CA ALA A 34 3.38 -24.80 3.93
C ALA A 34 2.77 -25.89 3.02
N PRO A 35 1.85 -26.72 3.52
CA PRO A 35 1.12 -27.67 2.68
C PRO A 35 0.35 -26.94 1.57
N GLU A 36 0.34 -27.52 0.37
CA GLU A 36 -0.30 -26.92 -0.80
C GLU A 36 -1.82 -26.75 -0.64
N ASP A 37 -2.47 -27.65 0.12
CA ASP A 37 -3.92 -27.61 0.36
C ASP A 37 -4.27 -27.01 1.71
N GLY A 38 -5.10 -25.95 1.67
CA GLY A 38 -5.52 -25.23 2.86
C GLY A 38 -6.51 -26.01 3.71
N ASN A 39 -6.12 -26.41 4.94
CA ASN A 39 -7.07 -26.69 5.99
C ASN A 39 -7.66 -25.37 6.47
N GLY A 40 -9.00 -25.27 6.56
CA GLY A 40 -9.68 -24.09 7.05
C GLY A 40 -10.93 -23.75 6.23
N VAL A 41 -11.67 -22.74 6.71
CA VAL A 41 -12.87 -22.24 6.06
C VAL A 41 -12.49 -21.17 5.04
N LEU A 42 -12.90 -21.32 3.80
CA LEU A 42 -12.68 -20.30 2.76
C LEU A 42 -13.37 -18.99 3.17
N VAL A 43 -12.60 -17.94 3.33
CA VAL A 43 -13.07 -16.59 3.68
C VAL A 43 -13.38 -15.78 2.41
N THR A 44 -12.45 -15.78 1.46
CA THR A 44 -12.59 -15.07 0.20
C THR A 44 -11.58 -15.56 -0.84
N GLU A 45 -11.86 -15.26 -2.11
CA GLU A 45 -10.92 -15.49 -3.19
C GLU A 45 -10.85 -14.25 -4.09
N TRP A 46 -9.72 -14.08 -4.75
CA TRP A 46 -9.49 -12.99 -5.69
C TRP A 46 -9.21 -13.52 -7.08
N THR A 47 -9.90 -12.95 -8.05
CA THR A 47 -9.67 -13.14 -9.47
C THR A 47 -9.29 -11.80 -10.09
N PRO A 48 -8.14 -11.69 -10.78
CA PRO A 48 -7.71 -10.42 -11.37
C PRO A 48 -8.67 -9.91 -12.45
N ILE A 49 -9.39 -10.83 -13.09
CA ILE A 49 -10.39 -10.55 -14.13
C ILE A 49 -11.56 -11.51 -13.92
N PRO A 50 -12.82 -11.02 -13.91
CA PRO A 50 -13.99 -11.89 -13.82
C PRO A 50 -13.98 -13.02 -14.86
N GLY A 51 -14.24 -14.26 -14.40
CA GLY A 51 -14.25 -15.46 -15.25
C GLY A 51 -12.88 -16.05 -15.58
N ARG A 52 -11.79 -15.50 -15.03
CA ARG A 52 -10.45 -16.09 -15.11
C ARG A 52 -10.10 -16.90 -13.88
N ARG A 53 -8.94 -17.59 -13.93
CA ARG A 53 -8.41 -18.40 -12.84
C ARG A 53 -8.27 -17.58 -11.55
N VAL A 54 -8.60 -18.20 -10.42
CA VAL A 54 -8.39 -17.63 -9.08
C VAL A 54 -6.89 -17.39 -8.89
N TRP A 55 -6.55 -16.18 -8.46
CA TRP A 55 -5.17 -15.77 -8.23
C TRP A 55 -4.74 -15.94 -6.78
N ALA A 56 -5.65 -15.76 -5.83
CA ALA A 56 -5.37 -15.96 -4.42
C ALA A 56 -6.62 -16.41 -3.66
N ARG A 57 -6.42 -17.17 -2.57
CA ARG A 57 -7.47 -17.63 -1.67
C ARG A 57 -7.05 -17.39 -0.22
N LEU A 58 -7.98 -16.90 0.58
CA LEU A 58 -7.80 -16.74 2.02
C LEU A 58 -8.68 -17.74 2.75
N TYR A 59 -8.07 -18.50 3.63
CA TYR A 59 -8.74 -19.44 4.52
C TYR A 59 -8.56 -18.99 5.97
N ALA A 60 -9.58 -19.18 6.81
CA ALA A 60 -9.50 -19.02 8.25
C ALA A 60 -9.35 -20.38 8.93
N ASP A 61 -8.45 -20.47 9.90
CA ASP A 61 -8.23 -21.61 10.78
C ASP A 61 -8.14 -21.10 12.23
N GLY A 62 -9.28 -21.04 12.90
CA GLY A 62 -9.40 -20.38 14.18
C GLY A 62 -9.03 -18.88 14.09
N PRO A 63 -8.07 -18.38 14.92
CA PRO A 63 -7.63 -17.01 14.90
C PRO A 63 -6.61 -16.73 13.78
N ARG A 64 -6.11 -17.74 13.11
CA ARG A 64 -5.09 -17.66 12.07
C ARG A 64 -5.70 -17.65 10.69
N TYR A 65 -4.91 -17.16 9.73
CA TYR A 65 -5.26 -17.19 8.32
C TYR A 65 -4.19 -17.91 7.51
N ARG A 66 -4.64 -18.53 6.41
CA ARG A 66 -3.77 -19.05 5.38
C ARG A 66 -4.12 -18.36 4.07
N LEU A 67 -3.15 -17.70 3.48
CA LEU A 67 -3.26 -17.07 2.18
C LEU A 67 -2.51 -17.90 1.14
N TRP A 68 -3.23 -18.55 0.25
CA TRP A 68 -2.63 -19.18 -0.93
C TRP A 68 -2.59 -18.17 -2.08
N VAL A 69 -1.44 -18.09 -2.77
CA VAL A 69 -1.23 -17.21 -3.92
C VAL A 69 -0.63 -18.02 -5.07
N GLU A 70 -1.26 -17.95 -6.25
CA GLU A 70 -0.80 -18.67 -7.44
C GLU A 70 0.65 -18.33 -7.79
N GLY A 71 1.48 -19.37 -7.99
CA GLY A 71 2.90 -19.22 -8.31
C GLY A 71 3.81 -18.78 -7.15
N TYR A 72 3.25 -18.62 -5.93
CA TYR A 72 4.03 -18.21 -4.75
C TYR A 72 3.89 -19.19 -3.57
N GLY A 73 2.81 -19.98 -3.51
CA GLY A 73 2.55 -20.87 -2.39
C GLY A 73 1.64 -20.28 -1.32
N SER A 74 1.72 -20.84 -0.11
CA SER A 74 0.86 -20.50 1.01
C SER A 74 1.62 -19.72 2.10
N PHE A 75 0.99 -18.68 2.60
CA PHE A 75 1.44 -17.87 3.73
C PHE A 75 0.58 -18.19 4.95
N GLY A 76 1.20 -18.43 6.12
CA GLY A 76 0.51 -18.47 7.40
C GLY A 76 0.52 -17.07 8.03
N VAL A 77 -0.59 -16.63 8.61
CA VAL A 77 -0.68 -15.34 9.28
C VAL A 77 -1.43 -15.47 10.59
N ASP A 78 -0.80 -15.08 11.69
CA ASP A 78 -1.45 -14.89 12.98
C ASP A 78 -1.53 -13.39 13.28
N PRO A 79 -2.68 -12.74 13.07
CA PRO A 79 -2.78 -11.31 13.30
C PRO A 79 -2.95 -10.94 14.78
N GLN A 80 -3.27 -11.90 15.66
CA GLN A 80 -3.42 -11.65 17.11
C GLN A 80 -2.06 -11.70 17.85
N ALA A 81 -1.18 -12.59 17.41
CA ALA A 81 0.23 -12.62 17.80
C ALA A 81 1.06 -12.36 16.54
N PRO A 82 1.25 -11.08 16.11
CA PRO A 82 1.66 -10.73 14.76
C PRO A 82 2.83 -11.57 14.26
N SER A 83 2.51 -12.52 13.37
CA SER A 83 3.49 -13.40 12.73
C SER A 83 3.07 -13.74 11.31
N VAL A 84 4.05 -13.90 10.43
CA VAL A 84 3.88 -14.32 9.04
C VAL A 84 4.86 -15.44 8.73
N GLU A 85 4.30 -16.59 8.36
CA GLU A 85 5.05 -17.72 7.80
C GLU A 85 5.07 -17.58 6.29
N LEU A 86 6.24 -17.49 5.71
CA LEU A 86 6.46 -17.33 4.26
C LEU A 86 6.70 -18.71 3.62
N PRO A 87 6.21 -18.94 2.40
CA PRO A 87 6.58 -20.17 1.66
C PRO A 87 8.10 -20.17 1.39
N THR A 88 8.73 -21.32 1.61
CA THR A 88 10.16 -21.54 1.26
C THR A 88 10.39 -21.41 -0.24
N GLY A 89 11.60 -20.97 -0.63
CA GLY A 89 12.03 -20.91 -2.02
C GLY A 89 11.60 -19.64 -2.76
N ALA A 90 11.31 -18.55 -2.04
CA ALA A 90 11.15 -17.26 -2.69
C ALA A 90 12.42 -16.86 -3.46
N ASP A 91 12.30 -16.61 -4.76
CA ASP A 91 13.42 -16.38 -5.68
C ASP A 91 14.29 -15.16 -5.34
N SER A 92 13.80 -14.22 -4.53
CA SER A 92 14.55 -13.03 -4.14
C SER A 92 13.95 -12.30 -2.93
N VAL A 93 14.80 -11.57 -2.20
CA VAL A 93 14.40 -10.67 -1.10
C VAL A 93 13.28 -9.72 -1.53
N VAL A 94 13.40 -9.13 -2.72
CA VAL A 94 12.43 -8.18 -3.29
C VAL A 94 11.05 -8.79 -3.43
N ARG A 95 10.94 -9.98 -4.03
CA ARG A 95 9.64 -10.65 -4.22
C ARG A 95 9.03 -11.10 -2.89
N ARG A 96 9.86 -11.57 -1.98
CA ARG A 96 9.44 -11.98 -0.63
C ARG A 96 8.83 -10.79 0.13
N GLU A 97 9.52 -9.68 0.18
CA GLU A 97 9.02 -8.47 0.85
C GLU A 97 7.76 -7.90 0.20
N GLU A 98 7.70 -7.88 -1.12
CA GLU A 98 6.51 -7.43 -1.84
C GLU A 98 5.26 -8.21 -1.44
N ARG A 99 5.40 -9.51 -1.20
CA ARG A 99 4.28 -10.36 -0.78
C ARG A 99 3.97 -10.22 0.70
N LEU A 100 4.99 -10.19 1.54
CA LEU A 100 4.86 -9.98 2.98
C LEU A 100 4.08 -8.70 3.30
N TRP A 101 4.49 -7.58 2.68
CA TRP A 101 3.88 -6.26 2.91
C TRP A 101 2.55 -6.05 2.15
N GLY A 102 2.04 -7.07 1.48
CA GLY A 102 0.72 -7.12 0.85
C GLY A 102 -0.38 -7.61 1.81
N VAL A 103 -1.16 -8.60 1.38
CA VAL A 103 -2.30 -9.15 2.15
C VAL A 103 -1.88 -9.67 3.53
N PRO A 104 -0.75 -10.38 3.74
CA PRO A 104 -0.34 -10.79 5.08
C PRO A 104 -0.26 -9.63 6.06
N ALA A 105 0.44 -8.55 5.70
CA ALA A 105 0.53 -7.36 6.55
C ALA A 105 -0.83 -6.68 6.74
N MET A 106 -1.69 -6.63 5.71
CA MET A 106 -3.03 -6.05 5.82
C MET A 106 -3.92 -6.77 6.83
N LEU A 107 -3.79 -8.09 7.00
CA LEU A 107 -4.49 -8.84 8.05
C LEU A 107 -4.04 -8.39 9.45
N CYS A 108 -2.73 -8.15 9.63
CA CYS A 108 -2.20 -7.59 10.87
C CYS A 108 -2.66 -6.14 11.11
N PHE A 109 -2.80 -5.31 10.05
CA PHE A 109 -3.36 -3.95 10.19
C PHE A 109 -4.81 -4.00 10.69
N LEU A 110 -5.65 -4.86 10.10
CA LEU A 110 -7.04 -5.01 10.50
C LEU A 110 -7.16 -5.43 11.96
N ALA A 111 -6.35 -6.37 12.41
CA ALA A 111 -6.34 -6.82 13.81
C ALA A 111 -5.92 -5.70 14.77
N ARG A 112 -5.00 -4.82 14.35
CA ARG A 112 -4.57 -3.65 15.11
C ARG A 112 -5.58 -2.50 15.08
N GLY A 113 -6.62 -2.58 14.23
CA GLY A 113 -7.64 -1.54 14.06
C GLY A 113 -7.26 -0.43 13.07
N ASP A 114 -6.20 -0.61 12.29
CA ASP A 114 -5.81 0.31 11.23
C ASP A 114 -6.71 0.11 9.98
N LEU A 115 -6.81 1.13 9.12
CA LEU A 115 -7.57 1.09 7.87
C LEU A 115 -6.62 0.99 6.67
N PRO A 116 -6.50 -0.18 6.01
CA PRO A 116 -5.73 -0.33 4.79
C PRO A 116 -6.53 0.15 3.57
N LEU A 117 -5.90 1.02 2.77
CA LEU A 117 -6.47 1.55 1.52
C LEU A 117 -5.53 1.28 0.35
N HIS A 118 -6.09 0.85 -0.78
CA HIS A 118 -5.37 0.77 -2.05
C HIS A 118 -5.13 2.18 -2.61
N ALA A 119 -4.13 2.83 -2.08
CA ALA A 119 -3.73 4.19 -2.39
C ALA A 119 -2.22 4.32 -2.25
N ALA A 120 -1.61 5.20 -3.04
CA ALA A 120 -0.27 5.68 -2.75
C ALA A 120 -0.35 6.83 -1.74
N SER A 121 0.74 7.08 -1.02
CA SER A 121 0.84 8.19 -0.08
C SER A 121 2.19 8.87 -0.14
N VAL A 122 2.18 10.18 0.00
CA VAL A 122 3.35 11.04 -0.06
C VAL A 122 3.35 12.02 1.11
N ASP A 123 4.54 12.43 1.54
CA ASP A 123 4.76 13.41 2.60
C ASP A 123 5.10 14.77 1.99
N LEU A 124 4.27 15.75 2.23
CA LEU A 124 4.43 17.14 1.81
C LEU A 124 4.91 18.01 3.00
N GLY A 125 6.15 17.76 3.43
CA GLY A 125 6.75 18.55 4.51
C GLY A 125 6.15 18.27 5.90
N GLY A 126 5.94 17.00 6.24
CA GLY A 126 5.39 16.56 7.52
C GLY A 126 3.88 16.38 7.52
N GLN A 127 3.24 16.47 6.37
CA GLN A 127 1.81 16.19 6.19
C GLN A 127 1.59 15.24 5.02
N ALA A 128 0.93 14.13 5.29
CA ALA A 128 0.65 13.13 4.29
C ALA A 128 -0.53 13.52 3.38
N VAL A 129 -0.43 13.13 2.11
CA VAL A 129 -1.53 13.15 1.14
C VAL A 129 -1.69 11.76 0.56
N LEU A 130 -2.92 11.25 0.56
CA LEU A 130 -3.29 10.01 -0.13
C LEU A 130 -3.64 10.29 -1.60
N LEU A 131 -3.13 9.44 -2.47
CA LEU A 131 -3.44 9.42 -3.90
C LEU A 131 -4.28 8.17 -4.17
N ALA A 132 -5.59 8.31 -4.18
CA ALA A 132 -6.54 7.21 -4.21
C ALA A 132 -7.20 7.05 -5.57
N ALA A 133 -7.18 5.86 -6.13
CA ALA A 133 -7.86 5.51 -7.38
C ALA A 133 -7.91 3.98 -7.58
N PRO A 134 -8.80 3.47 -8.44
CA PRO A 134 -8.69 2.12 -8.97
C PRO A 134 -7.35 1.84 -9.66
N GLY A 135 -7.13 0.60 -10.07
CA GLY A 135 -5.96 0.25 -10.89
C GLY A 135 -5.86 1.08 -12.18
N TYR A 136 -4.64 1.26 -12.70
CA TYR A 136 -4.34 1.94 -13.97
C TYR A 136 -4.61 3.46 -14.04
N PHE A 137 -5.00 4.11 -12.95
CA PHE A 137 -5.16 5.57 -12.86
C PHE A 137 -3.88 6.31 -12.48
N GLY A 138 -2.71 5.65 -12.56
CA GLY A 138 -1.40 6.29 -12.43
C GLY A 138 -1.00 6.70 -11.02
N LYS A 139 -1.49 6.02 -9.96
CA LYS A 139 -1.06 6.25 -8.55
C LYS A 139 0.46 6.16 -8.42
N THR A 140 1.04 5.01 -8.82
CA THR A 140 2.48 4.76 -8.76
C THR A 140 3.29 5.76 -9.58
N THR A 141 2.82 6.09 -10.79
CA THR A 141 3.48 7.11 -11.64
C THR A 141 3.50 8.47 -10.96
N LEU A 142 2.40 8.83 -10.29
CA LEU A 142 2.32 10.10 -9.56
C LEU A 142 3.19 10.08 -8.31
N ALA A 143 3.22 8.98 -7.54
CA ALA A 143 4.14 8.81 -6.41
C ALA A 143 5.61 8.91 -6.86
N ALA A 144 5.97 8.31 -8.00
CA ALA A 144 7.28 8.44 -8.60
C ALA A 144 7.59 9.89 -9.04
N GLY A 145 6.60 10.62 -9.53
CA GLY A 145 6.72 12.05 -9.83
C GLY A 145 6.99 12.89 -8.58
N PHE A 146 6.36 12.57 -7.47
CA PHE A 146 6.64 13.21 -6.18
C PHE A 146 8.06 12.91 -5.70
N ASP A 147 8.53 11.65 -5.82
CA ASP A 147 9.91 11.29 -5.47
C ASP A 147 10.91 12.06 -6.33
N ALA A 148 10.69 12.12 -7.64
CA ALA A 148 11.52 12.90 -8.58
C ALA A 148 11.56 14.41 -8.22
N ALA A 149 10.43 14.97 -7.76
CA ALA A 149 10.32 16.35 -7.31
C ALA A 149 10.90 16.60 -5.91
N GLY A 150 11.32 15.56 -5.21
CA GLY A 150 11.99 15.70 -3.92
C GLY A 150 11.14 15.40 -2.70
N TYR A 151 9.89 15.03 -2.88
CA TYR A 151 9.01 14.63 -1.78
C TYR A 151 9.24 13.18 -1.36
N ARG A 152 8.91 12.87 -0.13
CA ARG A 152 9.03 11.53 0.42
C ARG A 152 7.79 10.69 0.08
N VAL A 153 7.97 9.55 -0.56
CA VAL A 153 6.92 8.55 -0.74
C VAL A 153 6.78 7.72 0.54
N LEU A 154 5.59 7.68 1.12
CA LEU A 154 5.27 6.91 2.33
C LEU A 154 4.85 5.48 2.00
N ALA A 155 4.04 5.30 0.96
CA ALA A 155 3.66 4.00 0.43
C ALA A 155 3.25 4.13 -1.06
N GLU A 156 3.45 3.06 -1.84
CA GLU A 156 3.19 3.08 -3.29
C GLU A 156 1.83 2.49 -3.67
N ASP A 157 1.39 1.44 -3.00
CA ASP A 157 0.23 0.64 -3.42
C ASP A 157 -0.81 0.48 -2.31
N VAL A 158 -0.37 0.21 -1.08
CA VAL A 158 -1.22 0.10 0.10
C VAL A 158 -0.79 1.15 1.11
N SER A 159 -1.72 2.01 1.50
CA SER A 159 -1.52 2.97 2.59
C SER A 159 -2.25 2.48 3.84
N CYS A 160 -1.53 2.41 4.96
CA CYS A 160 -2.06 2.06 6.27
C CYS A 160 -2.43 3.34 7.03
N ILE A 161 -3.71 3.51 7.33
CA ILE A 161 -4.23 4.67 8.06
C ILE A 161 -4.49 4.27 9.51
N ARG A 162 -3.82 4.94 10.42
CA ARG A 162 -4.02 4.82 11.87
C ARG A 162 -4.72 6.04 12.42
N PHE A 163 -5.60 5.83 13.38
CA PHE A 163 -6.30 6.91 14.09
C PHE A 163 -5.78 7.01 15.53
N SER A 164 -4.94 8.03 15.81
CA SER A 164 -4.36 8.22 17.16
C SER A 164 -4.05 9.70 17.48
N PRO A 165 -4.98 10.49 17.96
CA PRO A 165 -6.43 10.45 17.76
C PRO A 165 -6.84 10.81 16.33
N GLU A 166 -6.04 11.64 15.66
CA GLU A 166 -6.25 12.08 14.27
C GLU A 166 -5.71 11.05 13.27
N PRO A 167 -6.23 11.03 12.03
CA PRO A 167 -5.73 10.12 11.02
C PRO A 167 -4.28 10.45 10.65
N CYS A 168 -3.46 9.40 10.60
CA CYS A 168 -2.08 9.47 10.13
C CYS A 168 -1.78 8.31 9.18
N VAL A 169 -0.83 8.51 8.27
CA VAL A 169 -0.28 7.43 7.43
C VAL A 169 0.89 6.80 8.16
N VAL A 170 0.84 5.49 8.34
CA VAL A 170 1.97 4.70 8.82
C VAL A 170 2.81 4.31 7.60
N PRO A 171 4.10 4.73 7.53
CA PRO A 171 4.91 4.50 6.36
C PRO A 171 5.09 3.01 6.04
N GLY A 172 4.86 2.66 4.78
CA GLY A 172 5.03 1.32 4.23
C GLY A 172 6.43 1.09 3.65
N PRO A 173 6.61 0.04 2.82
CA PRO A 173 7.89 -0.29 2.23
C PRO A 173 8.45 0.88 1.40
N ALA A 174 9.77 1.10 1.53
CA ALA A 174 10.47 2.17 0.82
C ALA A 174 10.76 1.77 -0.63
N MET A 175 9.71 1.54 -1.40
CA MET A 175 9.81 1.05 -2.79
C MET A 175 8.84 1.77 -3.73
N LEU A 176 9.13 1.63 -5.05
CA LEU A 176 8.24 1.97 -6.15
C LEU A 176 8.26 0.84 -7.18
N ARG A 177 7.10 0.42 -7.68
CA ARG A 177 6.95 -0.60 -8.74
C ARG A 177 6.39 0.03 -10.00
N VAL A 178 7.25 0.70 -10.72
CA VAL A 178 6.87 1.49 -11.90
C VAL A 178 6.78 0.59 -13.14
N ARG A 179 5.79 0.81 -13.99
CA ARG A 179 5.69 0.11 -15.27
C ARG A 179 6.93 0.39 -16.13
N GLN A 180 7.37 -0.60 -16.91
CA GLN A 180 8.57 -0.49 -17.74
C GLN A 180 8.51 0.73 -18.69
N ASP A 181 7.39 0.91 -19.39
CA ASP A 181 7.18 2.02 -20.34
C ASP A 181 7.20 3.42 -19.68
N VAL A 182 6.93 3.49 -18.39
CA VAL A 182 7.04 4.71 -17.58
C VAL A 182 8.47 4.86 -17.04
N ALA A 183 9.07 3.78 -16.55
CA ALA A 183 10.42 3.77 -16.00
C ALA A 183 11.47 4.19 -17.05
N ASP A 184 11.30 3.80 -18.31
CA ASP A 184 12.17 4.18 -19.43
C ASP A 184 12.16 5.69 -19.73
N ARG A 185 11.17 6.41 -19.25
CA ARG A 185 10.92 7.83 -19.52
C ARG A 185 10.98 8.73 -18.31
N LEU A 186 10.94 8.14 -17.10
CA LEU A 186 10.95 8.86 -15.84
C LEU A 186 12.31 8.69 -15.17
N VAL A 187 13.02 9.81 -15.00
CA VAL A 187 14.30 9.80 -14.29
C VAL A 187 14.02 9.84 -12.80
N LEU A 188 14.43 8.78 -12.08
CA LEU A 188 14.40 8.69 -10.61
C LEU A 188 15.83 8.73 -10.09
N PRO A 189 16.42 9.94 -9.92
CA PRO A 189 17.87 10.09 -9.72
C PRO A 189 18.37 9.56 -8.39
N ARG A 190 17.47 9.21 -7.49
CA ARG A 190 17.77 8.80 -6.11
C ARG A 190 17.14 7.45 -5.72
N ALA A 191 16.66 6.71 -6.72
CA ALA A 191 16.14 5.36 -6.51
C ALA A 191 17.04 4.35 -7.22
N ARG A 192 17.27 3.20 -6.61
CA ARG A 192 18.09 2.13 -7.16
C ARG A 192 17.18 1.04 -7.71
N VAL A 193 17.39 0.63 -8.97
CA VAL A 193 16.73 -0.56 -9.52
C VAL A 193 17.22 -1.80 -8.78
N VAL A 194 16.29 -2.58 -8.26
CA VAL A 194 16.61 -3.81 -7.49
C VAL A 194 16.08 -5.08 -8.17
N ALA A 195 15.06 -4.95 -9.01
CA ALA A 195 14.52 -6.06 -9.78
C ALA A 195 13.69 -5.54 -10.97
N SER A 196 13.40 -6.45 -11.90
CA SER A 196 12.39 -6.26 -12.95
C SER A 196 11.54 -7.51 -13.04
N SER A 197 10.22 -7.37 -13.07
CA SER A 197 9.29 -8.48 -13.22
C SER A 197 7.96 -8.00 -13.82
N ASP A 198 7.30 -8.85 -14.60
CA ASP A 198 5.93 -8.63 -15.10
C ASP A 198 5.67 -7.24 -15.69
N ASN A 199 6.58 -6.75 -16.54
CA ASN A 199 6.52 -5.41 -17.13
C ASN A 199 6.62 -4.26 -16.09
N ARG A 200 7.26 -4.50 -14.94
CA ARG A 200 7.52 -3.51 -13.91
C ARG A 200 9.00 -3.46 -13.52
N VAL A 201 9.47 -2.26 -13.24
CA VAL A 201 10.77 -2.01 -12.64
C VAL A 201 10.57 -1.71 -11.17
N HIS A 202 11.29 -2.43 -10.32
CA HIS A 202 11.25 -2.28 -8.88
C HIS A 202 12.41 -1.39 -8.44
N PHE A 203 12.07 -0.30 -7.81
CA PHE A 203 13.03 0.64 -7.27
C PHE A 203 13.02 0.57 -5.75
N SER A 204 14.20 0.51 -5.16
CA SER A 204 14.42 0.78 -3.75
C SER A 204 14.72 2.27 -3.60
N LEU A 205 13.98 2.94 -2.74
CA LEU A 205 14.17 4.37 -2.49
C LEU A 205 15.48 4.60 -1.73
N ASP A 206 16.15 5.71 -2.00
CA ASP A 206 17.39 6.12 -1.36
C ASP A 206 17.25 6.10 0.19
N PRO A 207 18.17 5.48 0.94
CA PRO A 207 18.14 5.47 2.41
C PRO A 207 17.99 6.87 3.03
N GLY A 208 18.62 7.89 2.47
CA GLY A 208 18.48 9.27 2.91
C GLY A 208 17.09 9.86 2.70
N ARG A 209 16.26 9.23 1.86
CA ARG A 209 14.88 9.65 1.56
C ARG A 209 13.81 8.68 2.06
N ARG A 210 14.20 7.47 2.45
CA ARG A 210 13.25 6.55 3.08
C ARG A 210 12.59 7.19 4.28
N GLY A 211 13.34 8.07 4.97
CA GLY A 211 12.92 8.66 6.23
C GLY A 211 12.71 7.61 7.30
N ASP A 212 12.19 8.04 8.41
CA ASP A 212 11.84 7.16 9.50
C ASP A 212 10.44 6.51 9.33
N SER A 213 10.13 5.58 10.22
CA SER A 213 8.86 4.86 10.26
C SER A 213 7.76 5.56 11.07
N ARG A 214 8.02 6.79 11.55
CA ARG A 214 7.02 7.54 12.35
C ARG A 214 5.79 7.84 11.51
N PRO A 215 4.59 7.66 12.06
CA PRO A 215 3.36 8.04 11.40
C PRO A 215 3.35 9.53 11.03
N VAL A 216 2.84 9.85 9.85
CA VAL A 216 2.74 11.21 9.33
C VAL A 216 1.28 11.65 9.34
N PRO A 217 0.92 12.79 9.98
CA PRO A 217 -0.46 13.31 10.00
C PRO A 217 -1.05 13.40 8.59
N LEU A 218 -2.24 12.89 8.39
CA LEU A 218 -2.91 12.89 7.10
C LEU A 218 -3.72 14.18 6.91
N ARG A 219 -3.33 14.95 5.90
CA ARG A 219 -3.94 16.25 5.56
C ARG A 219 -5.08 16.13 4.55
N ALA A 220 -4.88 15.29 3.53
CA ALA A 220 -5.81 15.23 2.41
C ALA A 220 -5.87 13.86 1.74
N VAL A 221 -7.01 13.58 1.11
CA VAL A 221 -7.18 12.51 0.12
C VAL A 221 -7.47 13.14 -1.23
N VAL A 222 -6.71 12.75 -2.23
CA VAL A 222 -6.86 13.14 -3.64
C VAL A 222 -7.37 11.95 -4.43
N LEU A 223 -8.62 12.01 -4.87
CA LEU A 223 -9.26 11.02 -5.73
C LEU A 223 -8.84 11.30 -7.18
N LEU A 224 -8.09 10.38 -7.78
CA LEU A 224 -7.55 10.56 -9.13
C LEU A 224 -8.58 10.19 -10.19
N ARG A 225 -8.76 11.08 -11.16
CA ARG A 225 -9.64 10.92 -12.33
C ARG A 225 -8.88 11.18 -13.62
N GLY A 226 -9.27 10.47 -14.68
CA GLY A 226 -8.80 10.79 -16.02
C GLY A 226 -9.60 11.94 -16.63
N ALA A 227 -8.93 12.78 -17.41
CA ALA A 227 -9.51 13.80 -18.28
C ALA A 227 -8.72 13.84 -19.59
N ASP A 228 -9.34 14.33 -20.66
CA ASP A 228 -8.64 14.47 -21.94
C ASP A 228 -7.67 15.64 -21.91
N ASP A 229 -8.08 16.75 -21.32
CA ASP A 229 -7.29 17.96 -21.19
C ASP A 229 -7.52 18.68 -19.84
N GLY A 230 -6.56 19.56 -19.51
CA GLY A 230 -6.61 20.37 -18.30
C GLY A 230 -6.20 19.61 -17.02
N ILE A 231 -5.90 20.37 -15.99
CA ILE A 231 -5.64 19.88 -14.63
C ILE A 231 -6.54 20.68 -13.69
N ALA A 232 -7.52 20.03 -13.08
CA ALA A 232 -8.43 20.63 -12.13
C ALA A 232 -8.37 19.88 -10.80
N LEU A 233 -8.40 20.61 -9.70
CA LEU A 233 -8.41 20.07 -8.34
C LEU A 233 -9.58 20.71 -7.59
N ASP A 234 -10.66 19.95 -7.45
CA ASP A 234 -11.93 20.42 -6.90
C ASP A 234 -12.25 19.74 -5.56
N ARG A 235 -12.89 20.47 -4.65
CA ARG A 235 -13.33 19.90 -3.36
C ARG A 235 -14.44 18.89 -3.57
N VAL A 236 -14.42 17.83 -2.78
CA VAL A 236 -15.41 16.74 -2.82
C VAL A 236 -16.13 16.66 -1.47
N PRO A 237 -17.47 16.56 -1.45
CA PRO A 237 -18.21 16.25 -0.23
C PRO A 237 -17.86 14.87 0.33
N ALA A 238 -17.86 14.73 1.66
CA ALA A 238 -17.54 13.48 2.33
C ALA A 238 -18.39 12.28 1.84
N ALA A 239 -19.68 12.50 1.58
CA ALA A 239 -20.58 11.46 1.10
C ALA A 239 -20.19 10.89 -0.28
N GLU A 240 -19.64 11.72 -1.17
CA GLU A 240 -19.15 11.27 -2.47
C GLU A 240 -17.84 10.49 -2.31
N ALA A 241 -16.92 11.00 -1.47
CA ALA A 241 -15.64 10.33 -1.21
C ALA A 241 -15.81 8.94 -0.58
N LEU A 242 -16.82 8.74 0.28
CA LEU A 242 -17.13 7.43 0.85
C LEU A 242 -17.36 6.37 -0.23
N ARG A 243 -18.11 6.70 -1.29
CA ARG A 243 -18.39 5.81 -2.41
C ARG A 243 -17.14 5.39 -3.16
N ASP A 244 -16.19 6.31 -3.31
CA ASP A 244 -14.94 6.07 -4.01
C ASP A 244 -13.90 5.32 -3.16
N LEU A 245 -13.86 5.58 -1.86
CA LEU A 245 -12.91 4.95 -0.94
C LEU A 245 -13.33 3.53 -0.54
N TRP A 246 -14.64 3.25 -0.48
CA TRP A 246 -15.15 1.93 -0.12
C TRP A 246 -14.57 0.77 -0.96
N PRO A 247 -14.57 0.81 -2.31
CA PRO A 247 -13.98 -0.25 -3.11
C PRO A 247 -12.45 -0.33 -3.01
N LEU A 248 -11.79 0.72 -2.54
CA LEU A 248 -10.34 0.76 -2.38
C LEU A 248 -9.88 0.25 -1.00
N SER A 249 -10.79 -0.03 -0.09
CA SER A 249 -10.44 -0.54 1.24
C SER A 249 -10.29 -2.06 1.21
N PHE A 250 -9.24 -2.55 1.88
CA PHE A 250 -9.13 -3.97 2.20
C PHE A 250 -9.92 -4.27 3.47
N ARG A 251 -10.75 -5.30 3.43
CA ARG A 251 -11.59 -5.76 4.55
C ARG A 251 -11.96 -7.22 4.36
N LEU A 252 -12.18 -7.93 5.45
CA LEU A 252 -12.75 -9.26 5.40
C LEU A 252 -14.28 -9.19 5.13
N PRO A 253 -14.88 -10.24 4.55
CA PRO A 253 -16.30 -10.25 4.21
C PRO A 253 -17.23 -10.48 5.42
N THR A 254 -16.74 -10.29 6.65
CA THR A 254 -17.54 -10.38 7.87
C THR A 254 -18.34 -9.10 8.12
N VAL A 255 -19.41 -9.18 8.89
CA VAL A 255 -20.24 -8.01 9.26
C VAL A 255 -19.42 -7.01 10.07
N GLU A 256 -18.63 -7.52 11.01
CA GLU A 256 -17.79 -6.73 11.92
C GLU A 256 -16.71 -5.95 11.18
N ASP A 257 -16.01 -6.61 10.26
CA ASP A 257 -14.94 -5.96 9.50
C ASP A 257 -15.50 -4.94 8.50
N ARG A 258 -16.66 -5.24 7.89
CA ARG A 258 -17.36 -4.28 7.03
C ARG A 258 -17.79 -3.04 7.80
N ALA A 259 -18.36 -3.21 9.01
CA ALA A 259 -18.77 -2.10 9.87
C ALA A 259 -17.55 -1.26 10.28
N ARG A 260 -16.48 -1.89 10.82
CA ARG A 260 -15.25 -1.20 11.21
C ARG A 260 -14.63 -0.44 10.05
N CYS A 261 -14.59 -1.05 8.87
CA CYS A 261 -14.06 -0.41 7.66
C CYS A 261 -14.90 0.80 7.25
N PHE A 262 -16.22 0.68 7.28
CA PHE A 262 -17.14 1.79 6.97
C PHE A 262 -16.95 2.95 7.94
N ASP A 263 -16.91 2.68 9.24
CA ASP A 263 -16.67 3.68 10.27
C ASP A 263 -15.31 4.36 10.12
N GLY A 264 -14.27 3.56 9.81
CA GLY A 264 -12.93 4.08 9.52
C GLY A 264 -12.91 5.04 8.32
N ILE A 265 -13.57 4.68 7.21
CA ILE A 265 -13.67 5.54 6.02
C ILE A 265 -14.51 6.78 6.30
N ALA A 266 -15.62 6.65 7.02
CA ALA A 266 -16.46 7.78 7.39
C ALA A 266 -15.71 8.77 8.29
N ARG A 267 -14.99 8.26 9.29
CA ARG A 267 -14.12 9.06 10.15
C ARG A 267 -13.02 9.75 9.36
N LEU A 268 -12.35 9.03 8.44
CA LEU A 268 -11.34 9.60 7.56
C LEU A 268 -11.93 10.75 6.73
N ALA A 269 -13.05 10.51 6.07
CA ALA A 269 -13.70 11.50 5.21
C ALA A 269 -14.18 12.75 5.97
N ALA A 270 -14.50 12.62 7.26
CA ALA A 270 -14.88 13.74 8.12
C ALA A 270 -13.67 14.54 8.66
N SER A 271 -12.47 13.92 8.70
CA SER A 271 -11.30 14.50 9.39
C SER A 271 -10.33 15.20 8.43
N VAL A 272 -10.35 14.90 7.12
CA VAL A 272 -9.35 15.41 6.18
C VAL A 272 -9.99 16.14 5.00
N ARG A 273 -9.16 16.88 4.26
CA ARG A 273 -9.61 17.52 3.01
C ARG A 273 -9.75 16.45 1.91
N LEU A 274 -10.83 16.55 1.14
CA LEU A 274 -11.14 15.61 0.05
C LEU A 274 -11.14 16.36 -1.27
N TRP A 275 -10.41 15.84 -2.25
CA TRP A 275 -10.23 16.45 -3.56
C TRP A 275 -10.47 15.47 -4.69
N ASN A 276 -11.10 15.91 -5.77
CA ASN A 276 -11.05 15.29 -7.08
C ASN A 276 -9.94 15.94 -7.92
N LEU A 277 -9.02 15.14 -8.41
CA LEU A 277 -8.03 15.56 -9.38
C LEU A 277 -8.41 15.03 -10.77
N LEU A 278 -8.87 15.91 -11.63
CA LEU A 278 -9.06 15.66 -13.05
C LEU A 278 -7.77 15.99 -13.78
N ARG A 279 -7.21 15.04 -14.54
CA ARG A 279 -5.96 15.23 -15.24
C ARG A 279 -5.79 14.31 -16.44
N PRO A 280 -5.05 14.73 -17.49
CA PRO A 280 -4.57 13.82 -18.52
C PRO A 280 -3.59 12.79 -17.94
N LEU A 281 -3.67 11.55 -18.44
CA LEU A 281 -2.75 10.47 -18.03
C LEU A 281 -1.48 10.49 -18.90
N ARG A 282 -0.85 11.65 -19.02
CA ARG A 282 0.35 11.89 -19.87
C ARG A 282 1.56 12.24 -19.01
N LEU A 283 2.70 11.59 -19.27
CA LEU A 283 3.94 11.84 -18.53
C LEU A 283 4.45 13.29 -18.61
N PRO A 284 4.37 14.00 -19.74
CA PRO A 284 4.77 15.41 -19.80
C PRO A 284 4.03 16.33 -18.83
N ASP A 285 2.81 15.98 -18.43
CA ASP A 285 2.02 16.78 -17.48
C ASP A 285 2.33 16.45 -16.03
N LEU A 286 3.14 15.42 -15.75
CA LEU A 286 3.36 14.87 -14.40
C LEU A 286 3.88 15.94 -13.42
N GLY A 287 4.86 16.74 -13.82
CA GLY A 287 5.42 17.80 -12.97
C GLY A 287 4.37 18.83 -12.57
N ARG A 288 3.56 19.29 -13.53
CA ARG A 288 2.46 20.25 -13.27
C ARG A 288 1.39 19.68 -12.33
N VAL A 289 1.10 18.38 -12.44
CA VAL A 289 0.17 17.69 -11.53
C VAL A 289 0.73 17.62 -10.12
N VAL A 290 2.01 17.27 -9.97
CA VAL A 290 2.71 17.26 -8.68
C VAL A 290 2.67 18.64 -8.02
N GLU A 291 3.06 19.69 -8.75
CA GLU A 291 3.03 21.08 -8.29
C GLU A 291 1.62 21.49 -7.83
N ARG A 292 0.59 21.14 -8.62
CA ARG A 292 -0.80 21.46 -8.30
C ARG A 292 -1.26 20.83 -7.00
N ILE A 293 -0.96 19.55 -6.79
CA ILE A 293 -1.31 18.86 -5.53
C ILE A 293 -0.51 19.46 -4.36
N ALA A 294 0.78 19.67 -4.53
CA ALA A 294 1.64 20.19 -3.47
C ALA A 294 1.22 21.58 -3.00
N ALA A 295 0.69 22.42 -3.89
CA ALA A 295 0.25 23.77 -3.58
C ALA A 295 -1.12 23.80 -2.85
N ASP A 296 -2.07 22.97 -3.24
CA ASP A 296 -3.49 23.14 -2.91
C ASP A 296 -4.06 22.05 -1.98
N ALA A 297 -3.55 20.83 -2.01
CA ALA A 297 -4.03 19.70 -1.19
C ALA A 297 -3.41 19.60 0.23
#